data_225a5b2cbd9d67d172ab4dd341dad9cb
#
_entry.id   225a5b2cbd9d67d172ab4dd341dad9cb
#
_cell.length_a   1.000
_cell.length_b   1.000
_cell.length_c   1.000
_cell.angle_alpha   90.00
_cell.angle_beta   90.00
_cell.angle_gamma   90.00
#
_symmetry.space_group_name_H-M   'P 1'
#
loop_
_entity.id
_entity.type
_entity.pdbx_description
1 polymer ?
#
loop_
_entity_poly.entity_id
_entity_poly.type
_entity_poly.pdbx_seq_one_letter_code
_entity_poly.pdbx_strand_id
1 'polypeptide(L)'
;MAAKVKYNPDYHDNWAWSLAAMGATNEEIAKAMGVSKRTIIRWSQDHESFGSALAQGKGVSDAKVIRSLYQRAVGYECEEEKKIIEYDKDGNVKPIKIEKTKKQVPPDVGAQCFWLKNRQRDKWQDRPEVIPDTGADDGDQVQFYLPDNGRDG
;
A
#
# COMPACT_ATOMS: atom_id res chain seq x y z
N MET A 1 41.71 3.00 1.70
CA MET A 1 40.54 2.72 2.59
C MET A 1 39.54 3.86 2.46
N ALA A 2 38.33 3.62 2.05
CA ALA A 2 37.30 4.64 1.98
C ALA A 2 37.01 5.17 3.39
N ALA A 3 36.99 6.50 3.56
CA ALA A 3 36.72 7.13 4.84
C ALA A 3 35.31 6.71 5.31
N LYS A 4 35.21 6.27 6.56
CA LYS A 4 33.96 5.85 7.16
C LYS A 4 33.03 7.06 7.27
N VAL A 5 31.91 7.07 6.56
CA VAL A 5 30.94 8.18 6.61
C VAL A 5 30.49 8.33 8.07
N LYS A 6 30.72 9.55 8.61
CA LYS A 6 30.32 9.90 9.98
C LYS A 6 28.88 10.44 9.93
N TYR A 7 28.06 10.03 10.90
CA TYR A 7 26.71 10.55 11.03
C TYR A 7 26.71 12.07 11.30
N ASN A 8 25.82 12.77 10.59
CA ASN A 8 25.55 14.20 10.79
C ASN A 8 24.02 14.39 10.75
N PRO A 9 23.36 14.79 11.85
CA PRO A 9 21.91 14.93 11.91
C PRO A 9 21.35 15.95 10.92
N ASP A 10 22.03 17.12 10.74
CA ASP A 10 21.56 18.19 9.87
C ASP A 10 21.39 17.77 8.41
N TYR A 11 22.14 16.76 8.02
CA TYR A 11 22.16 16.26 6.65
C TYR A 11 21.44 14.91 6.50
N HIS A 12 21.79 13.92 7.35
CA HIS A 12 21.31 12.56 7.15
C HIS A 12 19.86 12.38 7.53
N ASP A 13 19.34 13.12 8.51
CA ASP A 13 17.93 13.03 8.94
C ASP A 13 16.98 13.51 7.84
N ASN A 14 17.27 14.69 7.28
CA ASN A 14 16.47 15.24 6.18
C ASN A 14 16.53 14.34 4.94
N TRP A 15 17.68 13.76 4.67
CA TRP A 15 17.85 12.87 3.52
C TRP A 15 17.15 11.53 3.74
N ALA A 16 17.23 10.97 4.94
CA ALA A 16 16.52 9.75 5.32
C ALA A 16 15.00 9.93 5.18
N TRP A 17 14.48 11.05 5.70
CA TRP A 17 13.06 11.38 5.56
C TRP A 17 12.65 11.50 4.09
N SER A 18 13.39 12.28 3.30
CA SER A 18 13.04 12.53 1.89
C SER A 18 13.05 11.26 1.05
N LEU A 19 14.07 10.42 1.17
CA LEU A 19 14.18 9.17 0.45
C LEU A 19 13.09 8.18 0.87
N ALA A 20 12.84 8.06 2.18
CA ALA A 20 11.78 7.21 2.71
C ALA A 20 10.37 7.67 2.27
N ALA A 21 10.12 8.99 2.21
CA ALA A 21 8.86 9.55 1.72
C ALA A 21 8.61 9.31 0.22
N MET A 22 9.67 9.07 -0.55
CA MET A 22 9.60 8.61 -1.93
C MET A 22 9.43 7.09 -2.06
N GLY A 23 9.44 6.35 -0.95
CA GLY A 23 9.29 4.90 -0.92
C GLY A 23 10.59 4.12 -1.03
N ALA A 24 11.75 4.76 -0.85
CA ALA A 24 13.03 4.07 -0.91
C ALA A 24 13.19 3.05 0.22
N THR A 25 13.75 1.90 -0.11
CA THR A 25 14.14 0.86 0.84
C THR A 25 15.37 1.25 1.63
N ASN A 26 15.61 0.59 2.76
CA ASN A 26 16.84 0.85 3.56
C ASN A 26 18.13 0.57 2.76
N GLU A 27 18.07 -0.28 1.73
CA GLU A 27 19.21 -0.55 0.85
C GLU A 27 19.47 0.59 -0.11
N GLU A 28 18.43 1.15 -0.70
CA GLU A 28 18.53 2.31 -1.59
C GLU A 28 18.96 3.56 -0.82
N ILE A 29 18.45 3.76 0.40
CA ILE A 29 18.87 4.85 1.29
C ILE A 29 20.37 4.70 1.63
N ALA A 30 20.80 3.48 1.98
CA ALA A 30 22.19 3.19 2.28
C ALA A 30 23.10 3.48 1.09
N LYS A 31 22.68 3.05 -0.11
CA LYS A 31 23.40 3.31 -1.36
C LYS A 31 23.51 4.82 -1.65
N ALA A 32 22.41 5.55 -1.49
CA ALA A 32 22.38 7.00 -1.69
C ALA A 32 23.32 7.74 -0.72
N MET A 33 23.39 7.30 0.54
CA MET A 33 24.24 7.88 1.59
C MET A 33 25.69 7.36 1.57
N GLY A 34 26.02 6.41 0.66
CA GLY A 34 27.36 5.82 0.60
C GLY A 34 27.73 4.97 1.82
N VAL A 35 26.74 4.36 2.48
CA VAL A 35 26.93 3.52 3.67
C VAL A 35 26.33 2.12 3.45
N SER A 36 26.54 1.21 4.41
CA SER A 36 25.90 -0.10 4.37
C SER A 36 24.48 -0.05 4.95
N LYS A 37 23.59 -0.96 4.52
CA LYS A 37 22.24 -1.17 5.13
C LYS A 37 22.32 -1.33 6.64
N ARG A 38 23.33 -2.06 7.14
CA ARG A 38 23.58 -2.25 8.57
C ARG A 38 23.86 -0.92 9.28
N THR A 39 24.51 0.02 8.60
CA THR A 39 24.76 1.36 9.15
C THR A 39 23.46 2.15 9.31
N ILE A 40 22.54 2.08 8.33
CA ILE A 40 21.22 2.70 8.42
C ILE A 40 20.43 2.15 9.60
N ILE A 41 20.40 0.82 9.76
CA ILE A 41 19.71 0.17 10.89
C ILE A 41 20.35 0.60 12.22
N ARG A 42 21.66 0.63 12.31
CA ARG A 42 22.35 1.08 13.52
C ARG A 42 22.07 2.56 13.81
N TRP A 43 22.14 3.45 12.82
CA TRP A 43 21.83 4.87 13.01
C TRP A 43 20.39 5.09 13.46
N SER A 44 19.43 4.29 12.97
CA SER A 44 18.03 4.39 13.43
C SER A 44 17.83 3.93 14.88
N GLN A 45 18.76 3.14 15.42
CA GLN A 45 18.74 2.69 16.82
C GLN A 45 19.53 3.62 17.74
N ASP A 46 20.70 4.10 17.26
CA ASP A 46 21.62 4.90 18.05
C ASP A 46 21.24 6.40 18.08
N HIS A 47 20.50 6.89 17.07
CA HIS A 47 20.09 8.28 16.90
C HIS A 47 18.58 8.41 16.73
N GLU A 48 17.90 8.86 17.78
CA GLU A 48 16.44 8.99 17.83
C GLU A 48 15.90 9.89 16.70
N SER A 49 16.59 11.01 16.39
CA SER A 49 16.21 11.94 15.32
C SER A 49 16.22 11.26 13.95
N PHE A 50 17.24 10.45 13.66
CA PHE A 50 17.33 9.70 12.41
C PHE A 50 16.25 8.63 12.32
N GLY A 51 16.05 7.88 13.42
CA GLY A 51 15.00 6.84 13.49
C GLY A 51 13.61 7.44 13.28
N SER A 52 13.32 8.58 13.91
CA SER A 52 12.08 9.33 13.75
C SER A 52 11.89 9.85 12.32
N ALA A 53 12.90 10.46 11.72
CA ALA A 53 12.87 10.96 10.35
C ALA A 53 12.61 9.81 9.34
N LEU A 54 13.29 8.69 9.51
CA LEU A 54 13.10 7.50 8.67
C LEU A 54 11.67 6.93 8.80
N ALA A 55 11.15 6.82 10.02
CA ALA A 55 9.81 6.31 10.29
C ALA A 55 8.72 7.23 9.72
N GLN A 56 8.86 8.55 9.92
CA GLN A 56 7.93 9.54 9.36
C GLN A 56 7.93 9.52 7.83
N GLY A 57 9.10 9.46 7.20
CA GLY A 57 9.20 9.34 5.74
C GLY A 57 8.51 8.09 5.22
N LYS A 58 8.70 6.93 5.85
CA LYS A 58 7.99 5.69 5.50
C LYS A 58 6.48 5.83 5.67
N GLY A 59 6.03 6.46 6.75
CA GLY A 59 4.60 6.76 6.96
C GLY A 59 3.97 7.56 5.83
N VAL A 60 4.70 8.51 5.23
CA VAL A 60 4.24 9.28 4.07
C VAL A 60 4.07 8.39 2.83
N SER A 61 5.02 7.50 2.56
CA SER A 61 4.92 6.57 1.43
C SER A 61 3.79 5.54 1.62
N ASP A 62 3.67 4.99 2.83
CA ASP A 62 2.61 4.04 3.18
C ASP A 62 1.22 4.68 3.07
N ALA A 63 1.06 5.94 3.48
CA ALA A 63 -0.20 6.67 3.35
C ALA A 63 -0.67 6.79 1.89
N LYS A 64 0.25 6.93 0.93
CA LYS A 64 -0.08 6.94 -0.50
C LYS A 64 -0.62 5.59 -0.96
N VAL A 65 -0.01 4.49 -0.52
CA VAL A 65 -0.44 3.13 -0.84
C VAL A 65 -1.80 2.85 -0.21
N ILE A 66 -1.99 3.23 1.06
CA ILE A 66 -3.27 3.09 1.78
C ILE A 66 -4.38 3.84 1.04
N ARG A 67 -4.12 5.07 0.61
CA ARG A 67 -5.08 5.86 -0.17
C ARG A 67 -5.44 5.19 -1.49
N SER A 68 -4.46 4.67 -2.20
CA SER A 68 -4.64 3.96 -3.47
C SER A 68 -5.47 2.68 -3.28
N LEU A 69 -5.18 1.89 -2.22
CA LEU A 69 -5.95 0.73 -1.85
C LEU A 69 -7.41 1.08 -1.53
N TYR A 70 -7.62 2.15 -0.76
CA TYR A 70 -8.97 2.63 -0.44
C TYR A 70 -9.74 3.04 -1.69
N GLN A 71 -9.12 3.82 -2.58
CA GLN A 71 -9.73 4.19 -3.86
C GLN A 71 -10.11 2.97 -4.69
N ARG A 72 -9.23 1.96 -4.74
CA ARG A 72 -9.52 0.71 -5.45
C ARG A 72 -10.69 -0.05 -4.81
N ALA A 73 -10.78 -0.06 -3.48
CA ALA A 73 -11.84 -0.73 -2.74
C ALA A 73 -13.22 -0.09 -2.96
N VAL A 74 -13.30 1.26 -3.05
CA VAL A 74 -14.57 1.97 -3.23
C VAL A 74 -14.90 2.29 -4.69
N GLY A 75 -13.94 2.11 -5.60
CA GLY A 75 -14.02 2.56 -6.98
C GLY A 75 -13.67 4.04 -7.13
N TYR A 76 -13.33 4.45 -8.33
CA TYR A 76 -12.96 5.83 -8.65
C TYR A 76 -13.16 6.16 -10.11
N GLU A 77 -13.26 7.47 -10.41
CA GLU A 77 -13.24 7.96 -11.76
C GLU A 77 -11.83 8.34 -12.18
N CYS A 78 -11.45 8.01 -13.39
CA CYS A 78 -10.19 8.43 -13.99
C CYS A 78 -10.43 8.97 -15.40
N GLU A 79 -9.54 9.87 -15.83
CA GLU A 79 -9.50 10.34 -17.21
C GLU A 79 -8.43 9.58 -17.97
N GLU A 80 -8.82 8.95 -19.06
CA GLU A 80 -7.90 8.34 -20.01
C GLU A 80 -7.68 9.29 -21.17
N GLU A 81 -6.43 9.59 -21.47
CA GLU A 81 -6.04 10.36 -22.67
C GLU A 81 -5.48 9.41 -23.71
N LYS A 82 -6.13 9.33 -24.85
CA LYS A 82 -5.65 8.59 -26.02
C LYS A 82 -5.09 9.56 -27.05
N LYS A 83 -3.80 9.48 -27.32
CA LYS A 83 -3.14 10.21 -28.41
C LYS A 83 -3.23 9.40 -29.67
N ILE A 84 -3.92 9.91 -30.70
CA ILE A 84 -4.03 9.28 -32.00
C ILE A 84 -3.06 10.02 -32.93
N ILE A 85 -2.07 9.29 -33.43
CA ILE A 85 -1.09 9.79 -34.40
C ILE A 85 -1.48 9.22 -35.75
N GLU A 86 -1.92 10.09 -36.67
CA GLU A 86 -2.23 9.72 -38.05
C GLU A 86 -1.10 10.22 -38.96
N TYR A 87 -0.81 9.45 -40.00
CA TYR A 87 0.15 9.85 -41.03
C TYR A 87 -0.60 10.19 -42.31
N ASP A 88 -0.09 11.15 -43.07
CA ASP A 88 -0.60 11.44 -44.41
C ASP A 88 -0.02 10.42 -45.44
N LYS A 89 -0.42 10.58 -46.70
CA LYS A 89 0.03 9.68 -47.79
C LYS A 89 1.52 9.84 -48.08
N ASP A 90 2.14 10.92 -47.63
CA ASP A 90 3.58 11.22 -47.81
C ASP A 90 4.40 10.86 -46.59
N GLY A 91 3.78 10.24 -45.57
CA GLY A 91 4.45 9.78 -44.33
C GLY A 91 4.65 10.87 -43.27
N ASN A 92 4.09 12.07 -43.43
CA ASN A 92 4.18 13.12 -42.42
C ASN A 92 3.14 12.95 -41.33
N VAL A 93 3.49 13.32 -40.11
CA VAL A 93 2.58 13.26 -38.96
C VAL A 93 1.53 14.37 -39.10
N LYS A 94 0.24 13.99 -39.13
CA LYS A 94 -0.88 14.93 -39.01
C LYS A 94 -0.96 15.52 -37.61
N PRO A 95 -1.71 16.58 -37.37
CA PRO A 95 -1.96 17.12 -36.05
C PRO A 95 -2.43 16.03 -35.10
N ILE A 96 -1.78 15.90 -33.94
CA ILE A 96 -2.07 14.88 -32.93
C ILE A 96 -3.47 15.13 -32.36
N LYS A 97 -4.37 14.15 -32.55
CA LYS A 97 -5.71 14.19 -31.97
C LYS A 97 -5.63 13.58 -30.57
N ILE A 98 -6.08 14.33 -29.56
CA ILE A 98 -6.17 13.88 -28.17
C ILE A 98 -7.64 13.63 -27.86
N GLU A 99 -7.99 12.39 -27.58
CA GLU A 99 -9.31 12.01 -27.09
C GLU A 99 -9.24 11.82 -25.58
N LYS A 100 -10.06 12.56 -24.83
CA LYS A 100 -10.20 12.43 -23.37
C LYS A 100 -11.50 11.70 -23.07
N THR A 101 -11.40 10.60 -22.38
CA THR A 101 -12.56 9.80 -21.98
C THR A 101 -12.56 9.64 -20.45
N LYS A 102 -13.69 9.95 -19.82
CA LYS A 102 -13.91 9.65 -18.41
C LYS A 102 -14.29 8.18 -18.27
N LYS A 103 -13.54 7.46 -17.45
CA LYS A 103 -13.76 6.05 -17.17
C LYS A 103 -14.01 5.86 -15.70
N GLN A 104 -15.07 5.14 -15.37
CA GLN A 104 -15.33 4.71 -14.01
C GLN A 104 -14.72 3.34 -13.77
N VAL A 105 -13.83 3.25 -12.79
CA VAL A 105 -13.24 2.00 -12.33
C VAL A 105 -14.12 1.46 -11.21
N PRO A 106 -14.76 0.28 -11.39
CA PRO A 106 -15.65 -0.27 -10.38
C PRO A 106 -14.87 -0.69 -9.12
N PRO A 107 -15.57 -0.78 -7.97
CA PRO A 107 -14.99 -1.32 -6.74
C PRO A 107 -14.40 -2.72 -6.93
N ASP A 108 -13.33 -3.00 -6.21
CA ASP A 108 -12.64 -4.30 -6.24
C ASP A 108 -12.87 -5.07 -4.94
N VAL A 109 -13.46 -6.25 -5.06
CA VAL A 109 -13.82 -7.09 -3.90
C VAL A 109 -12.58 -7.54 -3.13
N GLY A 110 -11.47 -7.86 -3.81
CA GLY A 110 -10.22 -8.23 -3.16
C GLY A 110 -9.66 -7.11 -2.29
N ALA A 111 -9.68 -5.88 -2.81
CA ALA A 111 -9.26 -4.70 -2.06
C ALA A 111 -10.17 -4.41 -0.86
N GLN A 112 -11.50 -4.60 -1.00
CA GLN A 112 -12.46 -4.47 0.09
C GLN A 112 -12.21 -5.50 1.19
N CYS A 113 -12.08 -6.77 0.83
CA CYS A 113 -11.78 -7.85 1.77
C CYS A 113 -10.46 -7.59 2.51
N PHE A 114 -9.40 -7.22 1.78
CA PHE A 114 -8.11 -6.90 2.38
C PHE A 114 -8.23 -5.76 3.39
N TRP A 115 -8.93 -4.68 3.03
CA TRP A 115 -9.15 -3.53 3.89
C TRP A 115 -9.92 -3.90 5.16
N LEU A 116 -11.05 -4.60 5.02
CA LEU A 116 -11.93 -4.97 6.13
C LEU A 116 -11.26 -5.94 7.11
N LYS A 117 -10.56 -6.97 6.60
CA LYS A 117 -9.84 -7.94 7.42
C LYS A 117 -8.71 -7.31 8.24
N ASN A 118 -8.05 -6.26 7.72
CA ASN A 118 -6.98 -5.58 8.44
C ASN A 118 -7.48 -4.51 9.40
N ARG A 119 -8.55 -3.77 9.07
CA ARG A 119 -9.06 -2.68 9.91
C ARG A 119 -10.15 -3.08 10.88
N GLN A 120 -10.92 -4.10 10.57
CA GLN A 120 -12.04 -4.58 11.38
C GLN A 120 -11.90 -6.09 11.60
N ARG A 121 -10.74 -6.50 12.06
CA ARG A 121 -10.37 -7.90 12.23
C ARG A 121 -11.38 -8.68 13.07
N ASP A 122 -11.94 -8.07 14.11
CA ASP A 122 -12.91 -8.70 15.00
C ASP A 122 -14.24 -9.07 14.30
N LYS A 123 -14.57 -8.36 13.19
CA LYS A 123 -15.82 -8.57 12.46
C LYS A 123 -15.63 -9.35 11.15
N TRP A 124 -14.41 -9.31 10.57
CA TRP A 124 -14.13 -9.83 9.24
C TRP A 124 -12.95 -10.79 9.26
N GLN A 125 -13.12 -11.93 9.94
CA GLN A 125 -12.14 -13.02 9.98
C GLN A 125 -12.50 -14.12 8.98
N ASP A 126 -11.46 -14.75 8.37
CA ASP A 126 -11.67 -15.92 7.50
C ASP A 126 -12.10 -17.15 8.29
N ARG A 127 -11.72 -17.19 9.57
CA ARG A 127 -12.14 -18.21 10.53
C ARG A 127 -12.46 -17.50 11.84
N PRO A 128 -13.72 -17.49 12.28
CA PRO A 128 -14.04 -17.03 13.63
C PRO A 128 -13.24 -17.89 14.63
N GLU A 129 -12.64 -17.25 15.62
CA GLU A 129 -12.05 -17.99 16.73
C GLU A 129 -13.16 -18.83 17.34
N VAL A 130 -12.97 -20.15 17.33
CA VAL A 130 -13.83 -21.04 18.09
C VAL A 130 -13.54 -20.71 19.54
N ILE A 131 -14.42 -19.92 20.16
CA ILE A 131 -14.38 -19.73 21.62
C ILE A 131 -14.54 -21.15 22.17
N PRO A 132 -13.56 -21.71 22.88
CA PRO A 132 -13.73 -23.01 23.50
C PRO A 132 -14.93 -22.88 24.43
N ASP A 133 -15.90 -23.75 24.23
CA ASP A 133 -17.10 -23.85 25.05
C ASP A 133 -16.65 -24.02 26.51
N THR A 134 -16.63 -22.92 27.23
CA THR A 134 -16.41 -22.94 28.69
C THR A 134 -17.72 -23.32 29.34
N GLY A 135 -18.18 -24.54 29.08
CA GLY A 135 -19.15 -25.32 29.84
C GLY A 135 -20.10 -24.60 30.79
N ALA A 136 -20.62 -23.43 30.41
CA ALA A 136 -21.75 -22.78 31.04
C ALA A 136 -23.00 -23.19 30.24
N ASP A 137 -23.67 -24.22 30.75
CA ASP A 137 -24.99 -24.66 30.35
C ASP A 137 -26.00 -23.52 30.53
N ASP A 138 -26.28 -22.79 29.45
CA ASP A 138 -27.46 -21.96 29.32
C ASP A 138 -28.09 -22.23 27.95
N GLY A 139 -29.21 -22.93 27.99
CA GLY A 139 -29.94 -23.57 26.92
C GLY A 139 -30.58 -22.65 25.88
N ASP A 140 -29.80 -21.95 25.11
CA ASP A 140 -30.26 -21.32 23.87
C ASP A 140 -29.38 -21.78 22.69
N GLN A 141 -29.67 -23.01 22.22
CA GLN A 141 -29.15 -23.51 20.97
C GLN A 141 -29.78 -22.73 19.81
N VAL A 142 -29.05 -21.75 19.27
CA VAL A 142 -29.44 -21.13 18.00
C VAL A 142 -29.18 -22.16 16.89
N GLN A 143 -30.23 -22.87 16.46
CA GLN A 143 -30.14 -23.72 15.28
C GLN A 143 -30.15 -22.86 14.02
N PHE A 144 -29.06 -22.84 13.31
CA PHE A 144 -28.99 -22.26 11.96
C PHE A 144 -29.58 -23.27 10.97
N TYR A 145 -30.77 -23.01 10.48
CA TYR A 145 -31.33 -23.72 9.33
C TYR A 145 -30.67 -23.20 8.06
N LEU A 146 -29.79 -23.98 7.44
CA LEU A 146 -29.38 -23.76 6.07
C LEU A 146 -30.54 -24.20 5.16
N PRO A 147 -31.10 -23.32 4.33
CA PRO A 147 -32.09 -23.73 3.36
C PRO A 147 -31.47 -24.74 2.38
N ASP A 148 -32.17 -25.85 2.18
CA ASP A 148 -31.83 -26.85 1.19
C ASP A 148 -31.83 -26.19 -0.20
N ASN A 149 -30.69 -26.16 -0.87
CA ASN A 149 -30.53 -25.54 -2.18
C ASN A 149 -30.85 -26.48 -3.36
N GLY A 150 -31.42 -27.68 -3.07
CA GLY A 150 -31.95 -28.60 -4.08
C GLY A 150 -30.89 -29.12 -5.09
N ARG A 151 -29.63 -29.22 -4.72
CA ARG A 151 -28.56 -29.66 -5.62
C ARG A 151 -28.01 -31.07 -5.39
N ASP A 152 -28.68 -31.86 -4.58
CA ASP A 152 -28.40 -33.29 -4.42
C ASP A 152 -29.47 -34.12 -5.11
N GLY A 153 -29.23 -34.31 -6.44
CA GLY A 153 -30.01 -35.16 -7.32
C GLY A 153 -29.13 -35.61 -8.48
#